data_6d48ffd486c210a693fc80f07c117ab4
#
_entry.id   6d48ffd486c210a693fc80f07c117ab4
#
_cell.length_a   1.000
_cell.length_b   1.000
_cell.length_c   1.000
_cell.angle_alpha   90.00
_cell.angle_beta   90.00
_cell.angle_gamma   90.00
#
_symmetry.space_group_name_H-M   'P 1'
#
loop_
_entity.id
_entity.type
_entity.pdbx_description
1 polymer ?
#
loop_
_entity_poly.entity_id
_entity_poly.type
_entity_poly.pdbx_seq_one_letter_code
_entity_poly.pdbx_strand_id
1 'polypeptide(L)'
;MSKEDLYDEGLDLAFEGKFEDAIERYRRALELDPGYADALHALAMAHAELDDLDAAIDAAKRLCELTPDDILAHTSLSTFYMRKGMVPEAEAESAKARMLDWKRQLSEQKTGGGGA
;
A
#
# COMPACT_ATOMS: atom_id res chain seq x y z
N MET A 1 23.35 6.46 4.64
CA MET A 1 22.22 5.63 5.08
C MET A 1 21.58 4.94 3.89
N SER A 2 21.31 3.66 4.00
CA SER A 2 20.61 2.94 2.93
C SER A 2 19.12 3.23 2.97
N LYS A 3 18.42 2.91 1.86
CA LYS A 3 16.95 3.04 1.83
C LYS A 3 16.29 2.15 2.88
N GLU A 4 16.86 0.97 3.14
CA GLU A 4 16.36 0.04 4.15
C GLU A 4 16.50 0.61 5.55
N ASP A 5 17.63 1.27 5.85
CA ASP A 5 17.84 1.93 7.15
C ASP A 5 16.81 3.05 7.36
N LEU A 6 16.57 3.85 6.32
CA LEU A 6 15.59 4.94 6.39
C LEU A 6 14.18 4.41 6.58
N TYR A 7 13.83 3.34 5.87
CA TYR A 7 12.54 2.68 6.02
C TYR A 7 12.36 2.15 7.45
N ASP A 8 13.39 1.47 7.99
CA ASP A 8 13.34 0.92 9.34
C ASP A 8 13.20 2.02 10.39
N GLU A 9 13.93 3.13 10.25
CA GLU A 9 13.77 4.29 11.13
C GLU A 9 12.36 4.85 11.07
N GLY A 10 11.79 4.92 9.86
CA GLY A 10 10.43 5.39 9.67
C GLY A 10 9.41 4.48 10.37
N LEU A 11 9.60 3.16 10.29
CA LEU A 11 8.73 2.21 10.98
C LEU A 11 8.79 2.41 12.49
N ASP A 12 9.98 2.59 13.04
CA ASP A 12 10.16 2.83 14.49
C ASP A 12 9.43 4.10 14.90
N LEU A 13 9.57 5.16 14.13
CA LEU A 13 8.89 6.44 14.41
C LEU A 13 7.37 6.30 14.32
N ALA A 14 6.88 5.59 13.31
CA ALA A 14 5.44 5.34 13.16
C ALA A 14 4.90 4.53 14.33
N PHE A 15 5.66 3.55 14.79
CA PHE A 15 5.27 2.73 15.95
C PHE A 15 5.15 3.58 17.22
N GLU A 16 5.97 4.64 17.33
CA GLU A 16 5.88 5.60 18.42
C GLU A 16 4.79 6.66 18.22
N GLY A 17 4.08 6.63 17.10
CA GLY A 17 3.05 7.61 16.78
C GLY A 17 3.59 8.90 16.18
N LYS A 18 4.87 8.94 15.83
CA LYS A 18 5.52 10.12 15.25
C LYS A 18 5.43 10.06 13.72
N PHE A 19 4.21 10.24 13.21
CA PHE A 19 3.92 9.99 11.79
C PHE A 19 4.57 11.03 10.86
N GLU A 20 4.66 12.29 11.26
CA GLU A 20 5.34 13.32 10.44
C GLU A 20 6.82 12.99 10.25
N ASP A 21 7.47 12.57 11.32
CA ASP A 21 8.89 12.18 11.26
C ASP A 21 9.07 10.90 10.44
N ALA A 22 8.16 9.95 10.59
CA ALA A 22 8.16 8.72 9.81
C ALA A 22 8.05 9.03 8.31
N ILE A 23 7.13 9.93 7.94
CA ILE A 23 6.93 10.35 6.55
C ILE A 23 8.22 10.91 5.97
N GLU A 24 8.94 11.74 6.72
CA GLU A 24 10.21 12.29 6.27
C GLU A 24 11.22 11.20 5.95
N ARG A 25 11.32 10.17 6.79
CA ARG A 25 12.22 9.03 6.57
C ARG A 25 11.81 8.22 5.34
N TYR A 26 10.52 7.96 5.18
CA TYR A 26 10.01 7.23 4.00
C TYR A 26 10.28 8.00 2.71
N ARG A 27 10.11 9.32 2.73
CA ARG A 27 10.38 10.16 1.56
C ARG A 27 11.85 10.09 1.17
N ARG A 28 12.75 10.11 2.15
CA ARG A 28 14.19 9.98 1.90
C ARG A 28 14.53 8.61 1.30
N ALA A 29 13.89 7.55 1.79
CA ALA A 29 14.06 6.21 1.22
C ALA A 29 13.60 6.19 -0.24
N LEU A 30 12.48 6.85 -0.55
CA LEU A 30 11.94 6.91 -1.91
C LEU A 30 12.75 7.81 -2.83
N GLU A 31 13.50 8.78 -2.30
CA GLU A 31 14.47 9.54 -3.10
C GLU A 31 15.60 8.63 -3.58
N LEU A 32 16.03 7.69 -2.74
CA LEU A 32 17.07 6.71 -3.10
C LEU A 32 16.54 5.64 -4.03
N ASP A 33 15.29 5.23 -3.87
CA ASP A 33 14.65 4.21 -4.70
C ASP A 33 13.17 4.54 -4.86
N PRO A 34 12.78 5.23 -5.95
CA PRO A 34 11.36 5.59 -6.18
C PRO A 34 10.42 4.39 -6.31
N GLY A 35 10.96 3.21 -6.62
CA GLY A 35 10.18 1.97 -6.74
C GLY A 35 10.17 1.13 -5.46
N TYR A 36 10.58 1.68 -4.33
CA TYR A 36 10.60 0.95 -3.07
C TYR A 36 9.17 0.80 -2.52
N ALA A 37 8.54 -0.32 -2.89
CA ALA A 37 7.11 -0.55 -2.62
C ALA A 37 6.78 -0.53 -1.12
N ASP A 38 7.62 -1.12 -0.29
CA ASP A 38 7.40 -1.15 1.17
C ASP A 38 7.33 0.26 1.75
N ALA A 39 8.23 1.15 1.29
CA ALA A 39 8.25 2.54 1.75
C ALA A 39 7.01 3.31 1.25
N LEU A 40 6.56 3.05 0.02
CA LEU A 40 5.33 3.67 -0.50
C LEU A 40 4.11 3.25 0.30
N HIS A 41 4.00 1.97 0.64
CA HIS A 41 2.90 1.47 1.47
C HIS A 41 2.92 2.13 2.85
N ALA A 42 4.10 2.15 3.48
CA ALA A 42 4.26 2.77 4.80
C ALA A 42 3.94 4.27 4.76
N LEU A 43 4.35 4.96 3.69
CA LEU A 43 4.05 6.38 3.49
C LEU A 43 2.54 6.61 3.41
N ALA A 44 1.85 5.79 2.62
CA ALA A 44 0.39 5.89 2.48
C ALA A 44 -0.30 5.70 3.84
N MET A 45 0.11 4.70 4.61
CA MET A 45 -0.46 4.43 5.93
C MET A 45 -0.21 5.57 6.91
N ALA A 46 0.99 6.15 6.90
CA ALA A 46 1.33 7.26 7.79
C ALA A 46 0.50 8.52 7.47
N HIS A 47 0.31 8.82 6.18
CA HIS A 47 -0.58 9.92 5.77
C HIS A 47 -2.01 9.67 6.21
N ALA A 48 -2.49 8.43 6.09
CA ALA A 48 -3.85 8.07 6.53
C ALA A 48 -4.01 8.25 8.05
N GLU A 49 -2.99 7.93 8.83
CA GLU A 49 -3.01 8.13 10.28
C GLU A 49 -3.12 9.61 10.65
N LEU A 50 -2.57 10.50 9.83
CA LEU A 50 -2.69 11.94 9.99
C LEU A 50 -3.97 12.50 9.34
N ASP A 51 -4.83 11.62 8.84
CA ASP A 51 -6.06 11.98 8.12
C ASP A 51 -5.80 12.82 6.86
N ASP A 52 -4.60 12.74 6.31
CA ASP A 52 -4.26 13.35 5.04
C ASP A 52 -4.58 12.34 3.92
N LEU A 53 -5.87 12.22 3.62
CA LEU A 53 -6.36 11.20 2.71
C LEU A 53 -5.92 11.43 1.27
N ASP A 54 -5.77 12.68 0.84
CA ASP A 54 -5.30 12.97 -0.52
C ASP A 54 -3.88 12.44 -0.73
N ALA A 55 -2.99 12.71 0.23
CA ALA A 55 -1.62 12.21 0.15
C ALA A 55 -1.56 10.69 0.28
N ALA A 56 -2.41 10.11 1.12
CA ALA A 56 -2.50 8.65 1.27
C ALA A 56 -2.95 8.00 -0.04
N ILE A 57 -3.95 8.57 -0.70
CA ILE A 57 -4.46 8.09 -1.99
C ILE A 57 -3.37 8.18 -3.06
N ASP A 58 -2.66 9.31 -3.14
CA ASP A 58 -1.59 9.48 -4.12
C ASP A 58 -0.50 8.41 -3.96
N ALA A 59 -0.07 8.16 -2.73
CA ALA A 59 0.96 7.14 -2.46
C ALA A 59 0.44 5.73 -2.77
N ALA A 60 -0.80 5.43 -2.41
CA ALA A 60 -1.42 4.14 -2.68
C ALA A 60 -1.63 3.90 -4.18
N LYS A 61 -1.98 4.94 -4.95
CA LYS A 61 -2.11 4.84 -6.40
C LYS A 61 -0.76 4.51 -7.04
N ARG A 62 0.30 5.18 -6.61
CA ARG A 62 1.66 4.88 -7.09
C ARG A 62 2.05 3.44 -6.77
N LEU A 63 1.71 2.98 -5.57
CA LEU A 63 1.95 1.61 -5.17
C LEU A 63 1.21 0.62 -6.08
N CYS A 64 -0.05 0.88 -6.39
CA CYS A 64 -0.83 0.02 -7.30
C CYS A 64 -0.22 -0.01 -8.70
N GLU A 65 0.35 1.10 -9.17
CA GLU A 65 1.03 1.14 -10.46
C GLU A 65 2.31 0.30 -10.46
N LEU A 66 3.05 0.30 -9.34
CA LEU A 66 4.27 -0.50 -9.20
C LEU A 66 3.97 -1.98 -9.00
N THR A 67 2.90 -2.29 -8.28
CA THR A 67 2.54 -3.66 -7.91
C THR A 67 1.07 -3.91 -8.25
N PRO A 68 0.72 -3.95 -9.57
CA PRO A 68 -0.69 -4.02 -9.98
C PRO A 68 -1.40 -5.31 -9.55
N ASP A 69 -0.66 -6.36 -9.24
CA ASP A 69 -1.22 -7.64 -8.80
C ASP A 69 -1.23 -7.81 -7.28
N ASP A 70 -0.85 -6.76 -6.53
CA ASP A 70 -0.84 -6.80 -5.07
C ASP A 70 -2.23 -6.50 -4.52
N ILE A 71 -2.87 -7.52 -3.97
CA ILE A 71 -4.22 -7.41 -3.39
C ILE A 71 -4.24 -6.34 -2.29
N LEU A 72 -3.23 -6.32 -1.43
CA LEU A 72 -3.16 -5.38 -0.32
C LEU A 72 -3.11 -3.92 -0.80
N ALA A 73 -2.36 -3.64 -1.88
CA ALA A 73 -2.27 -2.30 -2.44
C ALA A 73 -3.64 -1.78 -2.87
N HIS A 74 -4.42 -2.59 -3.59
CA HIS A 74 -5.76 -2.22 -4.03
C HIS A 74 -6.73 -2.09 -2.85
N THR A 75 -6.63 -2.97 -1.87
CA THR A 75 -7.46 -2.91 -0.66
C THR A 75 -7.21 -1.64 0.14
N SER A 76 -5.94 -1.26 0.30
CA SER A 76 -5.58 -0.02 1.00
C SER A 76 -6.13 1.20 0.26
N LEU A 77 -5.97 1.25 -1.05
CA LEU A 77 -6.48 2.35 -1.87
C LEU A 77 -8.00 2.45 -1.77
N SER A 78 -8.70 1.32 -1.83
CA SER A 78 -10.15 1.27 -1.66
C SER A 78 -10.57 1.85 -0.30
N THR A 79 -9.87 1.46 0.75
CA THR A 79 -10.15 1.95 2.11
C THR A 79 -10.00 3.47 2.19
N PHE A 80 -8.95 4.04 1.60
CA PHE A 80 -8.72 5.48 1.61
C PHE A 80 -9.78 6.22 0.80
N TYR A 81 -10.16 5.70 -0.36
CA TYR A 81 -11.25 6.26 -1.15
C TYR A 81 -12.57 6.25 -0.35
N MET A 82 -12.86 5.15 0.32
CA MET A 82 -14.09 5.05 1.12
C MET A 82 -14.09 6.06 2.26
N ARG A 83 -12.97 6.22 2.95
CA ARG A 83 -12.85 7.21 4.02
C ARG A 83 -13.06 8.63 3.52
N LYS A 84 -12.67 8.92 2.28
CA LYS A 84 -12.88 10.21 1.66
C LYS A 84 -14.27 10.40 1.07
N GLY A 85 -15.09 9.34 1.05
CA GLY A 85 -16.43 9.38 0.49
C GLY A 85 -16.47 9.16 -1.02
N MET A 86 -15.36 8.73 -1.62
CA MET A 86 -15.26 8.44 -3.05
C MET A 86 -15.68 6.99 -3.32
N VAL A 87 -16.99 6.74 -3.20
CA VAL A 87 -17.54 5.39 -3.23
C VAL A 87 -17.32 4.67 -4.57
N PRO A 88 -17.57 5.29 -5.74
CA PRO A 88 -17.33 4.58 -7.02
C PRO A 88 -15.88 4.15 -7.19
N GLU A 89 -14.92 5.01 -6.83
CA GLU A 89 -13.50 4.70 -6.91
C GLU A 89 -13.12 3.59 -5.94
N ALA A 90 -13.68 3.63 -4.73
CA ALA A 90 -13.45 2.59 -3.72
C ALA A 90 -13.96 1.24 -4.21
N GLU A 91 -15.15 1.20 -4.80
CA GLU A 91 -15.74 -0.03 -5.32
C GLU A 91 -14.93 -0.60 -6.48
N ALA A 92 -14.41 0.27 -7.34
CA ALA A 92 -13.56 -0.16 -8.46
C ALA A 92 -12.29 -0.85 -7.97
N GLU A 93 -11.64 -0.28 -6.95
CA GLU A 93 -10.43 -0.90 -6.37
C GLU A 93 -10.74 -2.18 -5.61
N SER A 94 -11.86 -2.22 -4.89
CA SER A 94 -12.31 -3.44 -4.22
C SER A 94 -12.58 -4.55 -5.23
N ALA A 95 -13.17 -4.22 -6.38
CA ALA A 95 -13.42 -5.20 -7.43
C ALA A 95 -12.11 -5.78 -7.98
N LYS A 96 -11.10 -4.93 -8.17
CA LYS A 96 -9.75 -5.39 -8.59
C LYS A 96 -9.16 -6.35 -7.56
N ALA A 97 -9.26 -6.01 -6.29
CA ALA A 97 -8.75 -6.87 -5.21
C ALA A 97 -9.45 -8.23 -5.20
N ARG A 98 -10.78 -8.24 -5.35
CA ARG A 98 -11.54 -9.48 -5.40
C ARG A 98 -11.17 -10.33 -6.61
N MET A 99 -10.96 -9.69 -7.76
CA MET A 99 -10.57 -10.40 -8.98
C MET A 99 -9.18 -11.05 -8.82
N LEU A 100 -8.24 -10.33 -8.22
CA LEU A 100 -6.90 -10.85 -7.97
C LEU A 100 -6.95 -12.01 -6.98
N ASP A 101 -7.77 -11.91 -5.95
CA ASP A 101 -7.95 -12.97 -4.96
C ASP A 101 -8.56 -14.20 -5.61
N TRP A 102 -9.56 -14.01 -6.46
CA TRP A 102 -10.19 -15.08 -7.22
C TRP A 102 -9.18 -15.81 -8.10
N LYS A 103 -8.36 -15.06 -8.84
CA LYS A 103 -7.32 -15.63 -9.68
C LYS A 103 -6.31 -16.43 -8.86
N ARG A 104 -5.93 -15.91 -7.71
CA ARG A 104 -5.02 -16.62 -6.81
C ARG A 104 -5.62 -17.93 -6.34
N GLN A 105 -6.88 -17.93 -5.92
CA GLN A 105 -7.58 -19.12 -5.46
C GLN A 105 -7.68 -20.18 -6.56
N LEU A 106 -8.00 -19.75 -7.79
CA LEU A 106 -8.04 -20.66 -8.93
C LEU A 106 -6.68 -21.30 -9.20
N SER A 107 -5.61 -20.52 -9.10
CA SER A 107 -4.25 -21.00 -9.29
C SER A 107 -3.87 -22.01 -8.22
N GLU A 108 -4.21 -21.73 -6.96
CA GLU A 108 -3.97 -22.64 -5.84
C GLU A 108 -4.75 -23.94 -5.98
N GLN A 109 -6.01 -23.88 -6.41
CA GLN A 109 -6.84 -25.05 -6.65
C GLN A 109 -6.26 -25.93 -7.78
N LYS A 110 -5.81 -25.29 -8.86
CA LYS A 110 -5.16 -26.01 -9.97
C LYS A 110 -3.94 -26.78 -9.49
N THR A 111 -3.13 -26.15 -8.65
CA THR A 111 -1.90 -26.73 -8.14
C THR A 111 -2.19 -27.81 -7.09
N GLY A 112 -3.07 -27.50 -6.15
CA GLY A 112 -3.42 -28.42 -5.07
C GLY A 112 -4.32 -29.56 -5.52
N GLY A 113 -5.26 -29.30 -6.41
CA GLY A 113 -6.19 -30.30 -6.92
C GLY A 113 -5.54 -31.35 -7.82
N GLY A 114 -4.48 -30.96 -8.50
CA GLY A 114 -3.75 -31.85 -9.39
C GLY A 114 -3.04 -32.98 -8.69
N GLY A 115 -2.85 -32.85 -7.37
CA GLY A 115 -2.22 -33.92 -6.57
C GLY A 115 -3.18 -34.99 -6.10
N ALA A 116 -4.44 -34.80 -6.34
CA ALA A 116 -5.45 -35.75 -5.86
C ALA A 116 -5.52 -36.99 -6.71
#